data_127934a10c7841dc47bcc9b867a10079
#
_entry.id   127934a10c7841dc47bcc9b867a10079
#
_cell.length_a   1.000
_cell.length_b   1.000
_cell.length_c   1.000
_cell.angle_alpha   90.00
_cell.angle_beta   90.00
_cell.angle_gamma   90.00
#
_symmetry.space_group_name_H-M   'P 1'
#
loop_
_entity.id
_entity.type
_entity.pdbx_description
1 polymer ?
#
loop_
_entity_poly.entity_id
_entity_poly.type
_entity_poly.pdbx_seq_one_letter_code
_entity_poly.pdbx_strand_id
1 'polypeptide(L)'
;MRSFLSKLPQRPWPTSIDQMRNLQISCSQFREDLLLTHLLGYKKTNAFYVDVGCFKPIQFSNTFIFYQRGWSGIAIDANPAFEPLWKKVRPRDKFINSGVSTEAGKLEYLQFHNYPASNQLRIPGEQSQFHLELPPDRVTLIDTKPLSTILKAMVPANKKIDFMSIDCEGLDEVVLKSNDFALHRPSVLLIEDHARSFSSPVHQFCEQNGYRLHSLCALTKIFVDGAIWDVICCEKQLE
;
A
#
# COMPACT_ATOMS: atom_id res chain seq x y z
N MET A 1 -8.20 25.51 3.13
CA MET A 1 -7.62 25.18 1.81
C MET A 1 -7.61 26.36 0.82
N ARG A 2 -8.69 27.14 0.68
CA ARG A 2 -8.70 28.33 -0.23
C ARG A 2 -7.72 29.45 0.13
N SER A 3 -7.36 29.66 1.40
CA SER A 3 -6.45 30.75 1.81
C SER A 3 -4.96 30.48 1.58
N PHE A 4 -4.57 29.23 1.40
CA PHE A 4 -3.17 28.87 1.15
C PHE A 4 -2.80 29.05 -0.33
N LEU A 5 -3.73 28.74 -1.23
CA LEU A 5 -3.51 28.87 -2.68
C LEU A 5 -3.37 30.33 -3.14
N SER A 6 -3.95 31.30 -2.40
CA SER A 6 -3.83 32.73 -2.71
C SER A 6 -2.47 33.34 -2.35
N LYS A 7 -1.63 32.63 -1.57
CA LYS A 7 -0.29 33.08 -1.15
C LYS A 7 0.85 32.46 -1.95
N LEU A 8 0.56 31.51 -2.83
CA LEU A 8 1.57 30.97 -3.73
C LEU A 8 1.91 32.05 -4.77
N PRO A 9 3.22 32.28 -5.04
CA PRO A 9 3.60 33.16 -6.15
C PRO A 9 2.89 32.63 -7.40
N GLN A 10 2.24 33.53 -8.13
CA GLN A 10 1.59 33.21 -9.41
C GLN A 10 2.67 32.77 -10.40
N ARG A 11 3.10 31.51 -10.31
CA ARG A 11 3.89 30.90 -11.35
C ARG A 11 2.95 30.63 -12.51
N PRO A 12 3.30 31.07 -13.73
CA PRO A 12 2.48 30.75 -14.89
C PRO A 12 2.32 29.24 -14.99
N TRP A 13 1.08 28.78 -15.10
CA TRP A 13 0.81 27.39 -15.43
C TRP A 13 1.48 27.05 -16.76
N PRO A 14 1.90 25.80 -16.97
CA PRO A 14 2.42 25.35 -18.26
C PRO A 14 1.43 25.74 -19.35
N THR A 15 1.89 26.54 -20.32
CA THR A 15 1.06 27.06 -21.41
C THR A 15 1.28 26.33 -22.73
N SER A 16 2.29 25.46 -22.81
CA SER A 16 2.59 24.65 -23.98
C SER A 16 2.50 23.14 -23.68
N ILE A 17 2.22 22.35 -24.70
CA ILE A 17 2.24 20.88 -24.62
C ILE A 17 3.60 20.37 -24.14
N ASP A 18 4.70 20.98 -24.58
CA ASP A 18 6.05 20.58 -24.17
C ASP A 18 6.29 20.81 -22.67
N GLN A 19 5.80 21.92 -22.12
CA GLN A 19 5.85 22.17 -20.69
C GLN A 19 4.98 21.18 -19.89
N MET A 20 3.88 20.69 -20.47
CA MET A 20 2.95 19.74 -19.84
C MET A 20 3.44 18.29 -19.90
N ARG A 21 4.38 17.94 -20.80
CA ARG A 21 4.90 16.57 -20.96
C ARG A 21 5.48 15.97 -19.67
N ASN A 22 6.00 16.81 -18.77
CA ASN A 22 6.58 16.38 -17.51
C ASN A 22 5.61 16.43 -16.34
N LEU A 23 4.34 16.77 -16.56
CA LEU A 23 3.31 16.74 -15.53
C LEU A 23 2.89 15.30 -15.28
N GLN A 24 2.98 14.89 -14.04
CA GLN A 24 2.55 13.57 -13.58
C GLN A 24 1.50 13.72 -12.49
N ILE A 25 0.44 12.93 -12.58
CA ILE A 25 -0.61 12.87 -11.57
C ILE A 25 -0.32 11.65 -10.69
N SER A 26 -0.30 11.86 -9.39
CA SER A 26 -0.18 10.82 -8.38
C SER A 26 -1.45 10.77 -7.53
N CYS A 27 -1.86 9.59 -7.13
CA CYS A 27 -2.96 9.34 -6.21
C CYS A 27 -2.48 8.84 -4.85
N SER A 28 -1.22 8.44 -4.74
CA SER A 28 -0.59 8.04 -3.48
C SER A 28 -0.26 9.24 -2.58
N GLN A 29 0.09 8.98 -1.34
CA GLN A 29 0.36 10.02 -0.35
C GLN A 29 1.64 10.79 -0.64
N PHE A 30 2.72 10.09 -1.02
CA PHE A 30 4.05 10.65 -1.25
C PHE A 30 4.61 10.33 -2.64
N ARG A 31 3.75 9.99 -3.62
CA ARG A 31 4.10 9.66 -5.02
C ARG A 31 4.74 8.29 -5.21
N GLU A 32 4.45 7.34 -4.33
CA GLU A 32 4.91 5.95 -4.42
C GLU A 32 4.46 5.29 -5.72
N ASP A 33 3.24 5.60 -6.17
CA ASP A 33 2.64 5.11 -7.42
C ASP A 33 3.46 5.50 -8.66
N LEU A 34 4.11 6.67 -8.65
CA LEU A 34 5.00 7.10 -9.73
C LEU A 34 6.32 6.32 -9.73
N LEU A 35 6.91 6.09 -8.55
CA LEU A 35 8.11 5.26 -8.42
C LEU A 35 7.84 3.82 -8.85
N LEU A 36 6.71 3.25 -8.40
CA LEU A 36 6.27 1.93 -8.85
C LEU A 36 6.06 1.85 -10.35
N THR A 37 5.48 2.89 -10.94
CA THR A 37 5.28 2.95 -12.39
C THR A 37 6.60 2.87 -13.13
N HIS A 38 7.63 3.55 -12.63
CA HIS A 38 8.98 3.48 -13.20
C HIS A 38 9.56 2.07 -13.07
N LEU A 39 9.47 1.46 -11.88
CA LEU A 39 9.96 0.11 -11.63
C LEU A 39 9.26 -0.97 -12.45
N LEU A 40 7.92 -0.93 -12.51
CA LEU A 40 7.13 -1.97 -13.15
C LEU A 40 6.93 -1.76 -14.65
N GLY A 41 7.29 -0.58 -15.16
CA GLY A 41 7.18 -0.19 -16.56
C GLY A 41 5.80 0.36 -16.94
N TYR A 42 5.82 1.39 -17.76
CA TYR A 42 4.60 2.10 -18.18
C TYR A 42 3.69 1.27 -19.10
N LYS A 43 4.25 0.32 -19.86
CA LYS A 43 3.54 -0.46 -20.86
C LYS A 43 2.91 -1.74 -20.31
N LYS A 44 3.24 -2.15 -19.10
CA LYS A 44 2.72 -3.38 -18.51
C LYS A 44 1.22 -3.24 -18.25
N THR A 45 0.44 -4.16 -18.79
CA THR A 45 -1.01 -4.26 -18.60
C THR A 45 -1.38 -5.61 -18.02
N ASN A 46 -2.60 -5.74 -17.48
CA ASN A 46 -3.14 -7.01 -16.98
C ASN A 46 -2.29 -7.68 -15.88
N ALA A 47 -1.61 -6.90 -15.04
CA ALA A 47 -0.89 -7.37 -13.89
C ALA A 47 -1.77 -7.33 -12.61
N PHE A 48 -1.23 -7.80 -11.49
CA PHE A 48 -2.01 -8.04 -10.28
C PHE A 48 -1.31 -7.48 -9.04
N TYR A 49 -2.07 -6.78 -8.21
CA TYR A 49 -1.58 -6.21 -6.96
C TYR A 49 -2.39 -6.68 -5.74
N VAL A 50 -1.79 -6.49 -4.57
CA VAL A 50 -2.44 -6.61 -3.27
C VAL A 50 -2.23 -5.28 -2.52
N ASP A 51 -3.28 -4.78 -1.90
CA ASP A 51 -3.30 -3.50 -1.17
C ASP A 51 -3.89 -3.75 0.22
N VAL A 52 -3.05 -3.75 1.25
CA VAL A 52 -3.40 -4.02 2.65
C VAL A 52 -3.37 -2.72 3.43
N GLY A 53 -4.47 -2.36 4.09
CA GLY A 53 -4.71 -1.02 4.61
C GLY A 53 -5.07 -0.05 3.49
N CYS A 54 -5.88 -0.53 2.52
CA CYS A 54 -6.08 0.16 1.24
C CYS A 54 -6.87 1.48 1.32
N PHE A 55 -7.45 1.81 2.46
CA PHE A 55 -8.22 3.03 2.69
C PHE A 55 -9.26 3.29 1.59
N LYS A 56 -9.22 4.45 0.96
CA LYS A 56 -10.15 4.85 -0.10
C LYS A 56 -9.64 4.46 -1.50
N PRO A 57 -10.54 4.21 -2.47
CA PRO A 57 -10.15 3.67 -3.77
C PRO A 57 -9.31 4.61 -4.65
N ILE A 58 -9.26 5.91 -4.35
CA ILE A 58 -8.50 6.91 -5.11
C ILE A 58 -7.54 7.68 -4.22
N GLN A 59 -8.03 8.22 -3.10
CA GLN A 59 -7.25 9.07 -2.20
C GLN A 59 -6.21 8.25 -1.44
N PHE A 60 -4.94 8.65 -1.49
CA PHE A 60 -3.80 7.98 -0.89
C PHE A 60 -3.56 6.56 -1.41
N SER A 61 -4.01 6.27 -2.64
CA SER A 61 -3.94 4.93 -3.21
C SER A 61 -2.66 4.72 -4.01
N ASN A 62 -1.86 3.74 -3.59
CA ASN A 62 -0.69 3.26 -4.30
C ASN A 62 -1.05 2.43 -5.53
N THR A 63 -2.32 2.03 -5.67
CA THR A 63 -2.80 1.06 -6.65
C THR A 63 -3.72 1.66 -7.71
N PHE A 64 -4.25 2.87 -7.52
CA PHE A 64 -5.27 3.44 -8.41
C PHE A 64 -4.75 3.71 -9.83
N ILE A 65 -3.53 4.23 -9.98
CA ILE A 65 -2.94 4.48 -11.29
C ILE A 65 -2.78 3.19 -12.11
N PHE A 66 -2.50 2.07 -11.45
CA PHE A 66 -2.41 0.75 -12.07
C PHE A 66 -3.80 0.22 -12.44
N TYR A 67 -4.79 0.42 -11.58
CA TYR A 67 -6.17 0.12 -11.90
C TYR A 67 -6.63 0.83 -13.17
N GLN A 68 -6.31 2.11 -13.35
CA GLN A 68 -6.63 2.87 -14.56
C GLN A 68 -5.95 2.28 -15.81
N ARG A 69 -4.82 1.60 -15.68
CA ARG A 69 -4.10 0.92 -16.76
C ARG A 69 -4.61 -0.51 -17.03
N GLY A 70 -5.72 -0.91 -16.46
CA GLY A 70 -6.32 -2.21 -16.69
C GLY A 70 -5.87 -3.32 -15.74
N TRP A 71 -5.04 -3.01 -14.73
CA TRP A 71 -4.71 -3.98 -13.69
C TRP A 71 -5.89 -4.25 -12.77
N SER A 72 -5.81 -5.30 -11.99
CA SER A 72 -6.78 -5.62 -10.94
C SER A 72 -6.07 -6.21 -9.74
N GLY A 73 -6.73 -6.24 -8.61
CA GLY A 73 -6.12 -6.76 -7.40
C GLY A 73 -7.10 -7.09 -6.29
N ILE A 74 -6.52 -7.26 -5.11
CA ILE A 74 -7.22 -7.46 -3.85
C ILE A 74 -6.92 -6.23 -3.00
N ALA A 75 -7.97 -5.60 -2.49
CA ALA A 75 -7.93 -4.48 -1.56
C ALA A 75 -8.48 -4.94 -0.22
N ILE A 76 -7.70 -4.81 0.85
CA ILE A 76 -8.05 -5.29 2.19
C ILE A 76 -8.07 -4.09 3.14
N ASP A 77 -9.16 -3.91 3.87
CA ASP A 77 -9.28 -2.87 4.86
C ASP A 77 -10.21 -3.30 6.01
N ALA A 78 -9.85 -2.90 7.23
CA ALA A 78 -10.64 -3.18 8.42
C ALA A 78 -11.94 -2.36 8.47
N ASN A 79 -12.01 -1.22 7.78
CA ASN A 79 -13.16 -0.33 7.81
C ASN A 79 -14.27 -0.78 6.83
N PRO A 80 -15.41 -1.29 7.33
CA PRO A 80 -16.49 -1.74 6.46
C PRO A 80 -17.15 -0.61 5.66
N ALA A 81 -17.01 0.65 6.10
CA ALA A 81 -17.59 1.81 5.41
C ALA A 81 -16.98 2.06 4.02
N PHE A 82 -15.80 1.51 3.72
CA PHE A 82 -15.15 1.67 2.43
C PHE A 82 -15.67 0.71 1.35
N GLU A 83 -16.28 -0.41 1.73
CA GLU A 83 -16.72 -1.44 0.78
C GLU A 83 -17.65 -0.91 -0.32
N PRO A 84 -18.72 -0.13 -0.03
CA PRO A 84 -19.59 0.40 -1.08
C PRO A 84 -18.85 1.34 -2.04
N LEU A 85 -17.88 2.10 -1.52
CA LEU A 85 -17.10 3.03 -2.31
C LEU A 85 -16.16 2.28 -3.27
N TRP A 86 -15.46 1.24 -2.78
CA TRP A 86 -14.60 0.38 -3.58
C TRP A 86 -15.39 -0.33 -4.68
N LYS A 87 -16.52 -0.93 -4.37
CA LYS A 87 -17.40 -1.58 -5.36
C LYS A 87 -17.86 -0.64 -6.47
N LYS A 88 -18.16 0.62 -6.12
CA LYS A 88 -18.59 1.63 -7.09
C LYS A 88 -17.46 2.12 -7.98
N VAL A 89 -16.28 2.39 -7.40
CA VAL A 89 -15.18 3.08 -8.10
C VAL A 89 -14.25 2.08 -8.79
N ARG A 90 -14.03 0.91 -8.16
CA ARG A 90 -13.06 -0.11 -8.61
C ARG A 90 -13.70 -1.51 -8.71
N PRO A 91 -14.72 -1.70 -9.55
CA PRO A 91 -15.46 -2.96 -9.62
C PRO A 91 -14.64 -4.16 -10.14
N ARG A 92 -13.45 -3.96 -10.73
CA ARG A 92 -12.55 -5.07 -11.11
C ARG A 92 -11.73 -5.58 -9.94
N ASP A 93 -11.61 -4.83 -8.85
CA ASP A 93 -10.90 -5.25 -7.65
C ASP A 93 -11.82 -6.02 -6.71
N LYS A 94 -11.21 -6.92 -5.95
CA LYS A 94 -11.89 -7.61 -4.86
C LYS A 94 -11.60 -6.88 -3.56
N PHE A 95 -12.59 -6.17 -3.03
CA PHE A 95 -12.50 -5.58 -1.70
C PHE A 95 -12.84 -6.64 -0.64
N ILE A 96 -12.00 -6.74 0.38
CA ILE A 96 -12.15 -7.64 1.52
C ILE A 96 -12.20 -6.81 2.80
N ASN A 97 -13.35 -6.80 3.45
CA ASN A 97 -13.45 -6.19 4.77
C ASN A 97 -12.92 -7.17 5.82
N SER A 98 -11.70 -6.97 6.25
CA SER A 98 -11.03 -7.76 7.28
C SER A 98 -9.85 -6.98 7.84
N GLY A 99 -9.59 -7.14 9.11
CA GLY A 99 -8.26 -6.86 9.65
C GLY A 99 -7.29 -7.97 9.24
N VAL A 100 -5.99 -7.65 9.27
CA VAL A 100 -4.92 -8.62 9.05
C VAL A 100 -4.10 -8.77 10.32
N SER A 101 -3.87 -10.02 10.74
CA SER A 101 -3.07 -10.37 11.92
C SER A 101 -2.43 -11.74 11.72
N THR A 102 -1.57 -12.17 12.61
CA THR A 102 -0.95 -13.51 12.56
C THR A 102 -1.95 -14.65 12.78
N GLU A 103 -3.08 -14.36 13.44
CA GLU A 103 -4.11 -15.35 13.75
C GLU A 103 -5.50 -14.86 13.37
N ALA A 104 -6.39 -15.82 13.10
CA ALA A 104 -7.80 -15.51 12.89
C ALA A 104 -8.48 -15.23 14.23
N GLY A 105 -9.29 -14.19 14.29
CA GLY A 105 -9.96 -13.78 15.51
C GLY A 105 -10.69 -12.46 15.39
N LYS A 106 -10.76 -11.73 16.50
CA LYS A 106 -11.31 -10.37 16.54
C LYS A 106 -10.34 -9.45 17.27
N LEU A 107 -10.08 -8.30 16.69
CA LEU A 107 -9.27 -7.25 17.29
C LEU A 107 -10.06 -5.95 17.41
N GLU A 108 -9.66 -5.10 18.33
CA GLU A 108 -10.20 -3.76 18.43
C GLU A 108 -9.68 -2.89 17.29
N TYR A 109 -10.62 -2.23 16.63
CA TYR A 109 -10.35 -1.24 15.60
C TYR A 109 -10.62 0.15 16.14
N LEU A 110 -9.56 0.94 16.27
CA LEU A 110 -9.57 2.30 16.78
C LEU A 110 -9.87 3.25 15.63
N GLN A 111 -10.89 4.08 15.77
CA GLN A 111 -11.34 4.99 14.74
C GLN A 111 -11.20 6.45 15.19
N PHE A 112 -10.65 7.29 14.31
CA PHE A 112 -10.39 8.70 14.52
C PHE A 112 -11.09 9.51 13.41
N HIS A 113 -12.19 10.20 13.74
CA HIS A 113 -13.02 10.90 12.76
C HIS A 113 -12.27 11.99 12.00
N ASN A 114 -11.42 12.73 12.69
CA ASN A 114 -10.63 13.81 12.09
C ASN A 114 -9.38 13.30 11.35
N TYR A 115 -8.97 12.07 11.62
CA TYR A 115 -7.78 11.42 11.06
C TYR A 115 -8.10 10.00 10.58
N PRO A 116 -9.04 9.84 9.65
CA PRO A 116 -9.54 8.51 9.27
C PRO A 116 -8.49 7.63 8.57
N ALA A 117 -7.42 8.22 8.05
CA ALA A 117 -6.29 7.47 7.51
C ALA A 117 -5.45 6.82 8.62
N SER A 118 -5.47 7.36 9.84
CA SER A 118 -4.76 6.82 11.01
C SER A 118 -5.59 5.84 11.84
N ASN A 119 -6.68 5.31 11.28
CA ASN A 119 -7.43 4.25 11.93
C ASN A 119 -6.60 2.97 11.96
N GLN A 120 -6.54 2.31 13.12
CA GLN A 120 -5.63 1.19 13.33
C GLN A 120 -6.26 0.05 14.14
N LEU A 121 -5.73 -1.16 13.97
CA LEU A 121 -6.04 -2.28 14.85
C LEU A 121 -5.15 -2.23 16.09
N ARG A 122 -5.69 -2.68 17.20
CA ARG A 122 -4.95 -2.85 18.45
C ARG A 122 -4.79 -4.33 18.76
N ILE A 123 -3.55 -4.79 18.82
CA ILE A 123 -3.20 -6.15 19.23
C ILE A 123 -2.84 -6.12 20.72
N PRO A 124 -3.54 -6.87 21.59
CA PRO A 124 -3.21 -6.92 23.01
C PRO A 124 -1.76 -7.38 23.23
N GLY A 125 -1.01 -6.60 24.01
CA GLY A 125 0.39 -6.90 24.34
C GLY A 125 1.41 -6.45 23.31
N GLU A 126 1.02 -5.98 22.13
CA GLU A 126 1.91 -5.34 21.16
C GLU A 126 1.81 -3.81 21.25
N GLN A 127 2.96 -3.16 21.15
CA GLN A 127 3.01 -1.72 21.00
C GLN A 127 3.03 -1.40 19.50
N SER A 128 1.99 -0.73 19.02
CA SER A 128 2.00 -0.16 17.68
C SER A 128 3.19 0.81 17.54
N GLN A 129 3.91 0.74 16.45
CA GLN A 129 4.98 1.70 16.12
C GLN A 129 4.43 3.11 15.87
N PHE A 130 3.14 3.20 15.60
CA PHE A 130 2.41 4.45 15.43
C PHE A 130 1.42 4.65 16.58
N HIS A 131 1.55 5.76 17.29
CA HIS A 131 0.61 6.21 18.30
C HIS A 131 0.12 7.61 17.96
N LEU A 132 -1.16 7.71 17.62
CA LEU A 132 -1.83 9.01 17.71
C LEU A 132 -2.03 9.29 19.20
N GLU A 133 -1.48 10.40 19.71
CA GLU A 133 -1.63 10.84 21.10
C GLU A 133 -3.06 11.36 21.42
N LEU A 134 -4.06 10.82 20.72
CA LEU A 134 -5.45 11.19 20.86
C LEU A 134 -6.28 9.93 21.22
N PRO A 135 -7.29 10.08 22.08
CA PRO A 135 -8.23 8.99 22.31
C PRO A 135 -9.01 8.71 21.02
N PRO A 136 -9.30 7.45 20.68
CA PRO A 136 -10.14 7.12 19.55
C PRO A 136 -11.58 7.61 19.80
N ASP A 137 -12.21 8.13 18.73
CA ASP A 137 -13.63 8.54 18.80
C ASP A 137 -14.56 7.32 18.90
N ARG A 138 -14.11 6.18 18.36
CA ARG A 138 -14.88 4.93 18.39
C ARG A 138 -13.93 3.73 18.41
N VAL A 139 -14.35 2.69 19.15
CA VAL A 139 -13.68 1.37 19.15
C VAL A 139 -14.72 0.32 18.75
N THR A 140 -14.38 -0.51 17.77
CA THR A 140 -15.23 -1.62 17.31
C THR A 140 -14.41 -2.89 17.22
N LEU A 141 -15.08 -4.05 17.28
CA LEU A 141 -14.42 -5.34 17.03
C LEU A 141 -14.51 -5.69 15.55
N ILE A 142 -13.38 -6.01 14.94
CA ILE A 142 -13.26 -6.40 13.55
C ILE A 142 -12.70 -7.81 13.46
N ASP A 143 -13.27 -8.61 12.56
CA ASP A 143 -12.74 -9.94 12.24
C ASP A 143 -11.37 -9.81 11.57
N THR A 144 -10.43 -10.65 12.02
CA THR A 144 -9.06 -10.69 11.50
C THR A 144 -8.72 -12.06 10.94
N LYS A 145 -7.81 -12.08 9.96
CA LYS A 145 -7.27 -13.30 9.36
C LYS A 145 -5.80 -13.10 9.01
N PRO A 146 -5.00 -14.17 8.98
CA PRO A 146 -3.67 -14.13 8.37
C PRO A 146 -3.77 -13.74 6.89
N LEU A 147 -2.81 -12.94 6.43
CA LEU A 147 -2.73 -12.52 5.03
C LEU A 147 -2.66 -13.75 4.11
N SER A 148 -1.86 -14.75 4.48
CA SER A 148 -1.76 -16.04 3.75
C SER A 148 -3.12 -16.71 3.53
N THR A 149 -4.00 -16.69 4.53
CA THR A 149 -5.36 -17.24 4.43
C THR A 149 -6.21 -16.47 3.42
N ILE A 150 -6.14 -15.14 3.48
CA ILE A 150 -6.88 -14.27 2.54
C ILE A 150 -6.37 -14.49 1.11
N LEU A 151 -5.05 -14.45 0.92
CA LEU A 151 -4.44 -14.59 -0.41
C LEU A 151 -4.69 -15.97 -1.02
N LYS A 152 -4.60 -17.04 -0.23
CA LYS A 152 -4.90 -18.41 -0.69
C LYS A 152 -6.34 -18.54 -1.23
N ALA A 153 -7.29 -17.83 -0.62
CA ALA A 153 -8.68 -17.86 -1.06
C ALA A 153 -8.97 -16.94 -2.26
N MET A 154 -8.20 -15.86 -2.43
CA MET A 154 -8.57 -14.75 -3.32
C MET A 154 -7.66 -14.58 -4.54
N VAL A 155 -6.37 -14.96 -4.47
CA VAL A 155 -5.46 -14.86 -5.60
C VAL A 155 -5.79 -15.94 -6.62
N PRO A 156 -6.07 -15.60 -7.89
CA PRO A 156 -6.30 -16.61 -8.92
C PRO A 156 -5.04 -17.46 -9.14
N ALA A 157 -5.22 -18.77 -9.34
CA ALA A 157 -4.11 -19.73 -9.44
C ALA A 157 -3.08 -19.41 -10.55
N ASN A 158 -3.48 -18.68 -11.59
CA ASN A 158 -2.63 -18.28 -12.71
C ASN A 158 -2.06 -16.85 -12.58
N LYS A 159 -2.26 -16.18 -11.44
CA LYS A 159 -1.78 -14.83 -11.22
C LYS A 159 -0.57 -14.81 -10.29
N LYS A 160 0.46 -14.09 -10.72
CA LYS A 160 1.56 -13.66 -9.84
C LYS A 160 1.21 -12.30 -9.27
N ILE A 161 1.66 -12.02 -8.06
CA ILE A 161 1.53 -10.71 -7.45
C ILE A 161 2.69 -9.85 -7.94
N ASP A 162 2.39 -8.83 -8.73
CA ASP A 162 3.40 -7.91 -9.27
C ASP A 162 3.92 -6.97 -8.19
N PHE A 163 3.02 -6.45 -7.37
CA PHE A 163 3.41 -5.75 -6.15
C PHE A 163 2.37 -5.89 -5.04
N MET A 164 2.82 -5.66 -3.82
CA MET A 164 1.99 -5.60 -2.62
C MET A 164 2.32 -4.32 -1.87
N SER A 165 1.29 -3.54 -1.55
CA SER A 165 1.34 -2.40 -0.66
C SER A 165 0.81 -2.79 0.70
N ILE A 166 1.52 -2.43 1.77
CA ILE A 166 1.14 -2.64 3.17
C ILE A 166 1.31 -1.30 3.88
N ASP A 167 0.20 -0.81 4.43
CA ASP A 167 0.10 0.43 5.20
C ASP A 167 -0.97 0.22 6.27
N CYS A 168 -0.53 -0.27 7.42
CA CYS A 168 -1.39 -0.72 8.51
C CYS A 168 -1.16 0.03 9.82
N GLU A 169 -0.66 1.28 9.69
CA GLU A 169 -0.51 2.22 10.81
C GLU A 169 0.25 1.59 11.99
N GLY A 170 1.42 1.01 11.69
CA GLY A 170 2.35 0.45 12.66
C GLY A 170 2.21 -1.04 12.95
N LEU A 171 1.30 -1.76 12.26
CA LEU A 171 1.20 -3.22 12.32
C LEU A 171 1.79 -3.91 11.08
N ASP A 172 2.58 -3.20 10.30
CA ASP A 172 3.10 -3.64 9.01
C ASP A 172 3.96 -4.90 9.12
N GLU A 173 4.79 -5.00 10.16
CA GLU A 173 5.57 -6.21 10.46
C GLU A 173 4.67 -7.42 10.75
N VAL A 174 3.59 -7.23 11.50
CA VAL A 174 2.62 -8.29 11.84
C VAL A 174 1.96 -8.80 10.56
N VAL A 175 1.56 -7.89 9.67
CA VAL A 175 0.98 -8.20 8.37
C VAL A 175 1.97 -8.99 7.52
N LEU A 176 3.23 -8.54 7.42
CA LEU A 176 4.29 -9.25 6.70
C LEU A 176 4.47 -10.68 7.21
N LYS A 177 4.60 -10.87 8.52
CA LYS A 177 4.78 -12.17 9.17
C LYS A 177 3.59 -13.11 8.97
N SER A 178 2.40 -12.59 8.70
CA SER A 178 1.18 -13.37 8.46
C SER A 178 1.06 -13.88 7.02
N ASN A 179 1.96 -13.46 6.11
CA ASN A 179 2.00 -13.95 4.73
C ASN A 179 2.83 -15.23 4.60
N ASP A 180 2.49 -16.04 3.60
CA ASP A 180 3.30 -17.17 3.15
C ASP A 180 4.05 -16.78 1.85
N PHE A 181 5.31 -16.36 1.99
CA PHE A 181 6.13 -15.93 0.87
C PHE A 181 6.58 -17.08 -0.06
N ALA A 182 6.40 -18.33 0.32
CA ALA A 182 6.62 -19.45 -0.58
C ALA A 182 5.49 -19.60 -1.60
N LEU A 183 4.26 -19.26 -1.20
CA LEU A 183 3.06 -19.33 -2.04
C LEU A 183 2.72 -18.00 -2.71
N HIS A 184 2.84 -16.90 -1.96
CA HIS A 184 2.42 -15.56 -2.36
C HIS A 184 3.57 -14.59 -2.23
N ARG A 185 4.50 -14.61 -3.22
CA ARG A 185 5.69 -13.81 -3.26
C ARG A 185 5.53 -12.65 -4.25
N PRO A 186 5.33 -11.39 -3.78
CA PRO A 186 5.28 -10.23 -4.66
C PRO A 186 6.63 -9.93 -5.29
N SER A 187 6.62 -9.43 -6.53
CA SER A 187 7.83 -8.92 -7.19
C SER A 187 8.39 -7.66 -6.51
N VAL A 188 7.48 -6.81 -6.01
CA VAL A 188 7.81 -5.58 -5.30
C VAL A 188 6.95 -5.47 -4.05
N LEU A 189 7.55 -5.05 -2.94
CA LEU A 189 6.87 -4.73 -1.68
C LEU A 189 6.97 -3.22 -1.42
N LEU A 190 5.85 -2.59 -1.12
CA LEU A 190 5.78 -1.26 -0.53
C LEU A 190 5.31 -1.42 0.90
N ILE A 191 6.06 -0.91 1.85
CA ILE A 191 5.73 -1.09 3.25
C ILE A 191 5.96 0.20 4.00
N GLU A 192 4.95 0.64 4.73
CA GLU A 192 5.10 1.74 5.66
C GLU A 192 5.99 1.32 6.83
N ASP A 193 6.95 2.17 7.19
CA ASP A 193 7.86 1.92 8.30
C ASP A 193 8.13 3.20 9.09
N HIS A 194 7.39 3.39 10.15
CA HIS A 194 7.50 4.55 11.02
C HIS A 194 8.85 4.66 11.73
N ALA A 195 9.57 3.56 11.92
CA ALA A 195 10.90 3.58 12.52
C ALA A 195 11.95 4.27 11.66
N ARG A 196 11.72 4.41 10.35
CA ARG A 196 12.64 5.05 9.38
C ARG A 196 14.09 4.56 9.44
N SER A 197 14.31 3.40 10.03
CA SER A 197 15.64 2.82 10.25
C SER A 197 15.90 1.66 9.30
N PHE A 198 17.11 1.53 8.80
CA PHE A 198 17.55 0.34 8.06
C PHE A 198 17.75 -0.89 8.97
N SER A 199 17.62 -0.73 10.28
CA SER A 199 17.61 -1.82 11.25
C SER A 199 16.22 -2.05 11.87
N SER A 200 15.15 -1.49 11.28
CA SER A 200 13.80 -1.73 11.75
C SER A 200 13.38 -3.20 11.55
N PRO A 201 12.47 -3.73 12.36
CA PRO A 201 11.96 -5.08 12.19
C PRO A 201 11.41 -5.36 10.78
N VAL A 202 10.68 -4.39 10.20
CA VAL A 202 10.19 -4.45 8.81
C VAL A 202 11.35 -4.61 7.82
N HIS A 203 12.40 -3.80 7.96
CA HIS A 203 13.54 -3.86 7.05
C HIS A 203 14.27 -5.20 7.15
N GLN A 204 14.59 -5.61 8.39
CA GLN A 204 15.26 -6.89 8.63
C GLN A 204 14.46 -8.08 8.12
N PHE A 205 13.14 -8.07 8.33
CA PHE A 205 12.27 -9.12 7.82
C PHE A 205 12.33 -9.23 6.29
N CYS A 206 12.27 -8.10 5.59
CA CYS A 206 12.35 -8.08 4.12
C CYS A 206 13.69 -8.62 3.62
N GLU A 207 14.82 -8.20 4.21
CA GLU A 207 16.14 -8.70 3.83
C GLU A 207 16.29 -10.19 4.09
N GLN A 208 15.86 -10.68 5.26
CA GLN A 208 15.89 -12.11 5.62
C GLN A 208 15.05 -12.98 4.67
N ASN A 209 14.01 -12.40 4.07
CA ASN A 209 13.18 -13.06 3.06
C ASN A 209 13.67 -12.82 1.62
N GLY A 210 14.90 -12.32 1.44
CA GLY A 210 15.55 -12.18 0.14
C GLY A 210 15.08 -10.99 -0.70
N TYR A 211 14.44 -10.00 -0.09
CA TYR A 211 14.14 -8.72 -0.72
C TYR A 211 15.28 -7.73 -0.54
N ARG A 212 15.48 -6.85 -1.50
CA ARG A 212 16.50 -5.80 -1.47
C ARG A 212 15.81 -4.43 -1.48
N LEU A 213 16.26 -3.52 -0.60
CA LEU A 213 15.73 -2.15 -0.60
C LEU A 213 16.12 -1.44 -1.88
N HIS A 214 15.14 -0.93 -2.61
CA HIS A 214 15.34 -0.11 -3.81
C HIS A 214 15.28 1.37 -3.48
N SER A 215 14.26 1.82 -2.77
CA SER A 215 14.05 3.25 -2.47
C SER A 215 13.25 3.47 -1.19
N LEU A 216 13.37 4.69 -0.68
CA LEU A 216 12.60 5.21 0.43
C LEU A 216 11.79 6.42 -0.07
N CYS A 217 10.47 6.38 0.11
CA CYS A 217 9.57 7.46 -0.20
C CYS A 217 8.82 7.88 1.06
N ALA A 218 9.26 8.95 1.71
CA ALA A 218 8.79 9.40 3.01
C ALA A 218 8.84 8.30 4.09
N LEU A 219 7.71 7.69 4.43
CA LEU A 219 7.63 6.57 5.38
C LEU A 219 7.65 5.21 4.69
N THR A 220 7.43 5.18 3.37
CA THR A 220 7.28 3.94 2.62
C THR A 220 8.62 3.44 2.09
N LYS A 221 8.99 2.23 2.46
CA LYS A 221 10.12 1.49 1.89
C LYS A 221 9.66 0.65 0.70
N ILE A 222 10.39 0.74 -0.40
CA ILE A 222 10.12 -0.04 -1.60
C ILE A 222 11.23 -1.09 -1.74
N PHE A 223 10.84 -2.35 -1.64
CA PHE A 223 11.73 -3.48 -1.78
C PHE A 223 11.42 -4.24 -3.07
N VAL A 224 12.46 -4.75 -3.70
CA VAL A 224 12.36 -5.62 -4.88
C VAL A 224 12.85 -7.01 -4.52
N ASP A 225 12.18 -8.04 -5.01
CA ASP A 225 12.61 -9.43 -4.86
C ASP A 225 14.02 -9.60 -5.45
N GLY A 226 14.95 -10.07 -4.62
CA GLY A 226 16.35 -10.25 -5.01
C GLY A 226 16.55 -11.16 -6.23
N ALA A 227 15.65 -12.13 -6.43
CA ALA A 227 15.70 -13.03 -7.58
C ALA A 227 15.46 -12.35 -8.94
N ILE A 228 14.80 -11.20 -8.93
CA ILE A 228 14.46 -10.44 -10.16
C ILE A 228 15.03 -9.01 -10.15
N TRP A 229 15.95 -8.72 -9.22
CA TRP A 229 16.53 -7.40 -9.05
C TRP A 229 17.12 -6.85 -10.33
N ASP A 230 17.96 -7.64 -11.00
CA ASP A 230 18.68 -7.19 -12.22
C ASP A 230 17.70 -6.93 -13.36
N VAL A 231 16.65 -7.75 -13.49
CA VAL A 231 15.60 -7.58 -14.50
C VAL A 231 14.81 -6.28 -14.27
N ILE A 232 14.47 -5.96 -13.02
CA ILE A 232 13.67 -4.77 -12.70
C ILE A 232 14.51 -3.51 -12.67
N CYS A 233 15.71 -3.56 -12.08
CA CYS A 233 16.48 -2.37 -11.77
C CYS A 233 17.59 -2.05 -12.80
N CYS A 234 18.10 -3.02 -13.55
CA CYS A 234 19.23 -2.82 -14.47
C CYS A 234 18.81 -2.82 -15.94
N GLU A 235 17.92 -3.72 -16.37
CA GLU A 235 17.56 -3.83 -17.81
C GLU A 235 16.62 -2.72 -18.29
N LYS A 236 15.85 -2.08 -17.42
CA LYS A 236 14.87 -1.04 -17.79
C LYS A 236 15.40 0.38 -17.87
N GLN A 237 16.67 0.60 -17.60
CA GLN A 237 17.30 1.93 -17.74
C GLN A 237 17.68 2.28 -19.18
N LEU A 238 17.47 1.38 -20.14
CA LEU A 238 17.88 1.52 -21.54
C LEU A 238 16.71 1.70 -22.55
N GLU A 239 15.46 1.80 -22.09
CA GLU A 239 14.27 2.10 -22.92
C GLU A 239 13.64 3.48 -22.56
#